data_40a6e3bcbccc3a137674bbbe52def347
#
_entry.id   40a6e3bcbccc3a137674bbbe52def347
#
_cell.length_a   1.000
_cell.length_b   1.000
_cell.length_c   1.000
_cell.angle_alpha   90.00
_cell.angle_beta   90.00
_cell.angle_gamma   90.00
#
_symmetry.space_group_name_H-M   'P 1'
#
loop_
_entity.id
_entity.type
_entity.pdbx_description
1 polymer ?
#
loop_
_entity_poly.entity_id
_entity_poly.type
_entity_poly.pdbx_seq_one_letter_code
_entity_poly.pdbx_strand_id
1 'polypeptide(L)'
;VVFGKANEEITGEAVTMAITPIAFIILENEIRETAKDTFEYFKQQGVAIKVISGDNPVTASKVAIRAGIENATHYIDATTLKTDDDIEKAVEEYTVFGRVIPEQKKKIIEAFKASGNVVAMTGDGVNDVLALKCADCSVAMASGSEAASNAAQIVLLDSDFSKMPDVVGEGRRVVNNIKRSASLFLAKNIFSMMLTIFTLISVNLYPLYPTQLSFLG
;
A
#
# COMPACT_ATOMS: atom_id res chain seq x y z
N VAL A 1 22.54 -11.35 -17.20
CA VAL A 1 22.96 -12.77 -17.34
C VAL A 1 24.19 -12.83 -18.24
N VAL A 2 25.18 -13.63 -17.86
CA VAL A 2 26.39 -13.88 -18.67
C VAL A 2 26.21 -15.25 -19.34
N PHE A 3 26.33 -15.28 -20.65
CA PHE A 3 26.38 -16.51 -21.42
C PHE A 3 27.84 -16.80 -21.75
N GLY A 4 28.34 -17.97 -21.34
CA GLY A 4 29.73 -18.35 -21.53
C GLY A 4 29.90 -19.81 -21.94
N LYS A 5 31.04 -20.11 -22.55
CA LYS A 5 31.44 -21.47 -22.91
C LYS A 5 32.33 -22.03 -21.83
N ALA A 6 31.95 -23.18 -21.27
CA ALA A 6 32.80 -23.99 -20.41
C ALA A 6 33.78 -24.76 -21.26
N ASN A 7 35.04 -24.90 -20.81
CA ASN A 7 36.06 -25.62 -21.53
C ASN A 7 36.03 -27.14 -21.26
N GLU A 8 35.26 -27.53 -20.22
CA GLU A 8 35.08 -28.94 -19.79
C GLU A 8 33.61 -29.18 -19.46
N GLU A 9 33.22 -30.43 -19.35
CA GLU A 9 31.86 -30.85 -19.01
C GLU A 9 31.53 -30.47 -17.55
N ILE A 10 30.36 -29.82 -17.34
CA ILE A 10 29.91 -29.40 -16.02
C ILE A 10 29.36 -30.62 -15.27
N THR A 11 30.07 -31.09 -14.27
CA THR A 11 29.71 -32.24 -13.44
C THR A 11 29.31 -31.81 -12.04
N GLY A 12 28.17 -31.16 -11.86
CA GLY A 12 27.67 -30.72 -10.55
C GLY A 12 26.95 -29.38 -10.56
N GLU A 13 26.51 -28.92 -9.39
CA GLU A 13 25.77 -27.68 -9.24
C GLU A 13 26.65 -26.41 -9.23
N ALA A 14 27.95 -26.56 -8.98
CA ALA A 14 28.89 -25.45 -8.93
C ALA A 14 29.84 -25.44 -10.12
N VAL A 15 30.02 -24.30 -10.74
CA VAL A 15 30.98 -24.13 -11.82
C VAL A 15 32.36 -23.80 -11.22
N THR A 16 33.26 -24.80 -11.22
CA THR A 16 34.62 -24.69 -10.64
C THR A 16 35.70 -24.39 -11.68
N MET A 17 35.32 -24.34 -12.96
CA MET A 17 36.25 -24.17 -14.09
C MET A 17 36.22 -22.77 -14.67
N ALA A 18 37.24 -22.42 -15.45
CA ALA A 18 37.26 -21.16 -16.20
C ALA A 18 36.19 -21.15 -17.31
N ILE A 19 35.38 -20.13 -17.33
CA ILE A 19 34.38 -19.89 -18.37
C ILE A 19 34.84 -18.74 -19.24
N THR A 20 34.79 -18.94 -20.54
CA THR A 20 35.02 -17.87 -21.51
C THR A 20 33.69 -17.18 -21.80
N PRO A 21 33.53 -15.90 -21.43
CA PRO A 21 32.28 -15.18 -21.69
C PRO A 21 32.10 -14.97 -23.19
N ILE A 22 30.93 -15.29 -23.72
CA ILE A 22 30.59 -15.13 -25.14
C ILE A 22 29.69 -13.91 -25.32
N ALA A 23 28.69 -13.73 -24.41
CA ALA A 23 27.73 -12.66 -24.52
C ALA A 23 27.20 -12.24 -23.15
N PHE A 24 26.77 -10.98 -23.05
CA PHE A 24 26.00 -10.46 -21.95
C PHE A 24 24.55 -10.29 -22.40
N ILE A 25 23.63 -10.91 -21.67
CA ILE A 25 22.19 -10.75 -21.89
C ILE A 25 21.67 -9.79 -20.83
N ILE A 26 21.23 -8.63 -21.28
CA ILE A 26 20.62 -7.62 -20.41
C ILE A 26 19.11 -7.83 -20.49
N LEU A 27 18.49 -8.16 -19.35
CA LEU A 27 17.04 -8.29 -19.20
C LEU A 27 16.55 -7.04 -18.47
N GLU A 28 15.58 -6.37 -19.06
CA GLU A 28 14.98 -5.17 -18.49
C GLU A 28 13.46 -5.27 -18.59
N ASN A 29 12.77 -5.00 -17.49
CA ASN A 29 11.32 -4.91 -17.50
C ASN A 29 10.90 -3.52 -17.97
N GLU A 30 9.94 -3.49 -18.88
CA GLU A 30 9.32 -2.25 -19.32
C GLU A 30 8.44 -1.70 -18.20
N ILE A 31 8.57 -0.40 -17.93
CA ILE A 31 7.72 0.30 -16.99
C ILE A 31 6.44 0.71 -17.72
N ARG A 32 5.30 0.43 -17.13
CA ARG A 32 4.00 0.82 -17.69
C ARG A 32 3.95 2.33 -17.89
N GLU A 33 3.42 2.78 -19.02
CA GLU A 33 3.31 4.21 -19.35
C GLU A 33 2.52 4.99 -18.29
N THR A 34 1.48 4.35 -17.71
CA THR A 34 0.62 4.94 -16.68
C THR A 34 1.28 5.07 -15.30
N ALA A 35 2.46 4.49 -15.08
CA ALA A 35 3.08 4.45 -13.75
C ALA A 35 3.42 5.85 -13.22
N LYS A 36 3.99 6.71 -14.06
CA LYS A 36 4.36 8.08 -13.67
C LYS A 36 3.17 8.90 -13.24
N ASP A 37 2.09 8.87 -14.02
CA ASP A 37 0.87 9.62 -13.74
C ASP A 37 0.21 9.14 -12.44
N THR A 38 0.24 7.83 -12.22
CA THR A 38 -0.30 7.22 -11.01
C THR A 38 0.49 7.64 -9.76
N PHE A 39 1.82 7.62 -9.81
CA PHE A 39 2.64 8.04 -8.67
C PHE A 39 2.58 9.55 -8.44
N GLU A 40 2.50 10.36 -9.50
CA GLU A 40 2.30 11.80 -9.38
C GLU A 40 0.94 12.12 -8.73
N TYR A 41 -0.12 11.39 -9.09
CA TYR A 41 -1.42 11.52 -8.40
C TYR A 41 -1.30 11.28 -6.89
N PHE A 42 -0.63 10.20 -6.46
CA PHE A 42 -0.46 9.91 -5.04
C PHE A 42 0.38 10.97 -4.33
N LYS A 43 1.44 11.46 -4.97
CA LYS A 43 2.24 12.56 -4.46
C LYS A 43 1.40 13.82 -4.23
N GLN A 44 0.53 14.20 -5.17
CA GLN A 44 -0.39 15.33 -5.04
C GLN A 44 -1.42 15.13 -3.92
N GLN A 45 -1.72 13.88 -3.56
CA GLN A 45 -2.57 13.54 -2.41
C GLN A 45 -1.80 13.52 -1.07
N GLY A 46 -0.51 13.84 -1.06
CA GLY A 46 0.33 13.80 0.12
C GLY A 46 0.71 12.39 0.58
N VAL A 47 0.64 11.40 -0.32
CA VAL A 47 1.01 10.01 -0.03
C VAL A 47 2.48 9.79 -0.40
N ALA A 48 3.29 9.43 0.58
CA ALA A 48 4.67 9.01 0.35
C ALA A 48 4.72 7.57 -0.17
N ILE A 49 5.40 7.37 -1.29
CA ILE A 49 5.59 6.04 -1.89
C ILE A 49 6.91 5.46 -1.41
N LYS A 50 6.87 4.23 -0.91
CA LYS A 50 8.04 3.45 -0.51
C LYS A 50 8.09 2.15 -1.31
N VAL A 51 9.28 1.72 -1.69
CA VAL A 51 9.48 0.48 -2.47
C VAL A 51 10.16 -0.56 -1.61
N ILE A 52 9.55 -1.73 -1.49
CA ILE A 52 10.06 -2.86 -0.71
C ILE A 52 10.21 -4.05 -1.66
N SER A 53 11.45 -4.38 -2.03
CA SER A 53 11.74 -5.41 -3.02
C SER A 53 12.70 -6.48 -2.49
N GLY A 54 12.55 -7.71 -2.96
CA GLY A 54 13.54 -8.77 -2.80
C GLY A 54 14.77 -8.60 -3.70
N ASP A 55 14.69 -7.73 -4.71
CA ASP A 55 15.74 -7.49 -5.68
C ASP A 55 16.91 -6.68 -5.11
N ASN A 56 17.99 -6.60 -5.87
CA ASN A 56 19.13 -5.75 -5.54
C ASN A 56 18.68 -4.28 -5.36
N PRO A 57 19.09 -3.59 -4.27
CA PRO A 57 18.63 -2.24 -3.96
C PRO A 57 18.95 -1.22 -5.05
N VAL A 58 20.10 -1.35 -5.72
CA VAL A 58 20.47 -0.45 -6.84
C VAL A 58 19.53 -0.64 -8.04
N THR A 59 19.15 -1.88 -8.32
CA THR A 59 18.21 -2.20 -9.40
C THR A 59 16.82 -1.67 -9.06
N ALA A 60 16.33 -1.93 -7.86
CA ALA A 60 15.04 -1.44 -7.37
C ALA A 60 14.98 0.10 -7.39
N SER A 61 16.04 0.78 -6.94
CA SER A 61 16.17 2.25 -7.00
C SER A 61 16.10 2.78 -8.44
N LYS A 62 16.83 2.20 -9.37
CA LYS A 62 16.79 2.62 -10.79
C LYS A 62 15.39 2.46 -11.41
N VAL A 63 14.70 1.37 -11.11
CA VAL A 63 13.32 1.15 -11.56
C VAL A 63 12.38 2.19 -10.93
N ALA A 64 12.51 2.45 -9.64
CA ALA A 64 11.71 3.43 -8.92
C ALA A 64 11.91 4.86 -9.46
N ILE A 65 13.16 5.27 -9.77
CA ILE A 65 13.47 6.56 -10.40
C ILE A 65 12.78 6.67 -11.76
N ARG A 66 12.88 5.63 -12.60
CA ARG A 66 12.25 5.61 -13.93
C ARG A 66 10.73 5.65 -13.86
N ALA A 67 10.15 5.04 -12.82
CA ALA A 67 8.72 5.10 -12.55
C ALA A 67 8.26 6.46 -12.00
N GLY A 68 9.18 7.36 -11.65
CA GLY A 68 8.86 8.69 -11.15
C GLY A 68 8.62 8.77 -9.64
N ILE A 69 9.09 7.78 -8.89
CA ILE A 69 8.99 7.79 -7.41
C ILE A 69 9.99 8.80 -6.84
N GLU A 70 9.50 9.69 -5.99
CA GLU A 70 10.29 10.73 -5.35
C GLU A 70 11.29 10.13 -4.35
N ASN A 71 12.47 10.75 -4.24
CA ASN A 71 13.55 10.32 -3.36
C ASN A 71 14.00 8.84 -3.56
N ALA A 72 13.71 8.23 -4.70
CA ALA A 72 14.08 6.85 -4.99
C ALA A 72 15.60 6.61 -5.08
N THR A 73 16.43 7.66 -5.06
CA THR A 73 17.89 7.60 -4.92
C THR A 73 18.32 7.20 -3.50
N HIS A 74 17.46 7.39 -2.49
CA HIS A 74 17.69 6.97 -1.11
C HIS A 74 17.28 5.51 -0.97
N TYR A 75 18.23 4.62 -1.13
CA TYR A 75 18.01 3.17 -1.03
C TYR A 75 18.91 2.52 0.00
N ILE A 76 18.47 1.42 0.56
CA ILE A 76 19.22 0.60 1.52
C ILE A 76 19.14 -0.88 1.16
N ASP A 77 20.21 -1.59 1.50
CA ASP A 77 20.26 -3.05 1.47
C ASP A 77 19.74 -3.61 2.80
N ALA A 78 18.58 -4.25 2.78
CA ALA A 78 17.95 -4.76 3.98
C ALA A 78 18.76 -5.86 4.69
N THR A 79 19.77 -6.45 4.03
CA THR A 79 20.70 -7.38 4.68
C THR A 79 21.58 -6.71 5.73
N THR A 80 21.70 -5.38 5.70
CA THR A 80 22.44 -4.58 6.71
C THR A 80 21.62 -4.30 7.95
N LEU A 81 20.29 -4.36 7.87
CA LEU A 81 19.38 -4.11 8.99
C LEU A 81 19.31 -5.34 9.90
N LYS A 82 19.95 -5.27 11.04
CA LYS A 82 20.08 -6.41 11.96
C LYS A 82 19.11 -6.34 13.14
N THR A 83 18.79 -5.14 13.57
CA THR A 83 17.95 -4.87 14.73
C THR A 83 16.66 -4.15 14.31
N ASP A 84 15.65 -4.16 15.18
CA ASP A 84 14.42 -3.42 14.96
C ASP A 84 14.70 -1.90 14.99
N ASP A 85 15.64 -1.43 15.82
CA ASP A 85 16.10 -0.03 15.83
C ASP A 85 16.73 0.40 14.48
N ASP A 86 17.43 -0.51 13.79
CA ASP A 86 17.98 -0.22 12.46
C ASP A 86 16.85 -0.03 11.45
N ILE A 87 15.78 -0.84 11.56
CA ILE A 87 14.62 -0.75 10.69
C ILE A 87 13.85 0.55 10.96
N GLU A 88 13.63 0.92 12.23
CA GLU A 88 12.94 2.17 12.60
C GLU A 88 13.66 3.42 12.05
N LYS A 89 14.98 3.47 12.14
CA LYS A 89 15.75 4.56 11.52
C LYS A 89 15.69 4.53 10.00
N ALA A 90 15.76 3.33 9.41
CA ALA A 90 15.77 3.17 7.96
C ALA A 90 14.44 3.59 7.32
N VAL A 91 13.29 3.37 7.96
CA VAL A 91 11.98 3.76 7.40
C VAL A 91 11.80 5.27 7.29
N GLU A 92 12.48 6.05 8.15
CA GLU A 92 12.47 7.51 8.08
C GLU A 92 13.37 8.04 6.96
N GLU A 93 14.54 7.44 6.77
CA GLU A 93 15.58 7.95 5.88
C GLU A 93 15.43 7.46 4.43
N TYR A 94 15.07 6.17 4.24
CA TYR A 94 15.12 5.55 2.92
C TYR A 94 13.75 5.42 2.26
N THR A 95 13.77 5.46 0.93
CA THR A 95 12.58 5.28 0.10
C THR A 95 12.52 3.89 -0.54
N VAL A 96 13.69 3.30 -0.81
CA VAL A 96 13.79 2.01 -1.48
C VAL A 96 14.54 1.01 -0.60
N PHE A 97 13.91 -0.12 -0.31
CA PHE A 97 14.47 -1.23 0.45
C PHE A 97 14.68 -2.41 -0.50
N GLY A 98 15.93 -2.83 -0.67
CA GLY A 98 16.27 -3.97 -1.51
C GLY A 98 16.71 -5.18 -0.71
N ARG A 99 16.68 -6.38 -1.30
CA ARG A 99 17.01 -7.67 -0.69
C ARG A 99 16.22 -7.96 0.60
N VAL A 100 14.97 -7.50 0.62
CA VAL A 100 14.07 -7.67 1.77
C VAL A 100 13.49 -9.08 1.76
N ILE A 101 13.62 -9.80 2.87
CA ILE A 101 12.96 -11.09 3.10
C ILE A 101 11.53 -10.90 3.63
N PRO A 102 10.64 -11.89 3.54
CA PRO A 102 9.22 -11.75 3.94
C PRO A 102 9.01 -11.27 5.37
N GLU A 103 9.81 -11.74 6.33
CA GLU A 103 9.74 -11.33 7.73
C GLU A 103 10.14 -9.88 7.91
N GLN A 104 11.15 -9.41 7.16
CA GLN A 104 11.56 -8.00 7.20
C GLN A 104 10.51 -7.09 6.54
N LYS A 105 9.79 -7.55 5.49
CA LYS A 105 8.67 -6.78 4.91
C LYS A 105 7.64 -6.45 5.98
N LYS A 106 7.25 -7.43 6.79
CA LYS A 106 6.34 -7.23 7.91
C LYS A 106 6.87 -6.19 8.90
N LYS A 107 8.12 -6.34 9.35
CA LYS A 107 8.75 -5.42 10.32
C LYS A 107 8.84 -3.99 9.79
N ILE A 108 9.15 -3.79 8.51
CA ILE A 108 9.18 -2.49 7.85
C ILE A 108 7.79 -1.84 7.90
N ILE A 109 6.71 -2.59 7.60
CA ILE A 109 5.34 -2.08 7.72
C ILE A 109 5.00 -1.72 9.16
N GLU A 110 5.36 -2.57 10.12
CA GLU A 110 5.14 -2.30 11.55
C GLU A 110 5.89 -1.05 12.01
N ALA A 111 7.13 -0.83 11.57
CA ALA A 111 7.92 0.36 11.88
C ALA A 111 7.29 1.64 11.28
N PHE A 112 6.81 1.61 10.04
CA PHE A 112 6.06 2.74 9.47
C PHE A 112 4.82 3.09 10.30
N LYS A 113 4.08 2.09 10.78
CA LYS A 113 2.91 2.30 11.63
C LYS A 113 3.30 2.83 13.01
N ALA A 114 4.36 2.32 13.61
CA ALA A 114 4.89 2.80 14.89
C ALA A 114 5.30 4.28 14.82
N SER A 115 5.79 4.76 13.67
CA SER A 115 6.07 6.17 13.41
C SER A 115 4.80 7.03 13.19
N GLY A 116 3.61 6.48 13.43
CA GLY A 116 2.33 7.21 13.34
C GLY A 116 1.75 7.34 11.94
N ASN A 117 2.27 6.61 10.96
CA ASN A 117 1.75 6.63 9.59
C ASN A 117 0.60 5.63 9.40
N VAL A 118 -0.33 5.98 8.52
CA VAL A 118 -1.32 5.04 7.97
C VAL A 118 -0.74 4.40 6.73
N VAL A 119 -0.60 3.08 6.73
CA VAL A 119 0.16 2.35 5.73
C VAL A 119 -0.76 1.53 4.83
N ALA A 120 -0.69 1.79 3.52
CA ALA A 120 -1.26 0.92 2.50
C ALA A 120 -0.13 0.05 1.90
N MET A 121 -0.34 -1.27 1.83
CA MET A 121 0.60 -2.22 1.24
C MET A 121 0.01 -2.82 -0.04
N THR A 122 0.77 -2.77 -1.11
CA THR A 122 0.43 -3.48 -2.35
C THR A 122 1.42 -4.62 -2.58
N GLY A 123 0.91 -5.81 -2.86
CA GLY A 123 1.74 -6.99 -3.12
C GLY A 123 0.98 -8.02 -3.95
N ASP A 124 1.71 -8.87 -4.65
CA ASP A 124 1.18 -9.91 -5.54
C ASP A 124 1.70 -11.32 -5.22
N GLY A 125 2.74 -11.40 -4.41
CA GLY A 125 3.42 -12.65 -4.08
C GLY A 125 3.00 -13.27 -2.75
N VAL A 126 3.27 -14.57 -2.60
CA VAL A 126 3.14 -15.28 -1.31
C VAL A 126 4.01 -14.63 -0.23
N ASN A 127 5.15 -14.09 -0.63
CA ASN A 127 6.11 -13.40 0.24
C ASN A 127 5.57 -12.08 0.84
N ASP A 128 4.46 -11.56 0.30
CA ASP A 128 3.84 -10.30 0.74
C ASP A 128 2.72 -10.52 1.76
N VAL A 129 2.26 -11.75 1.94
CA VAL A 129 1.08 -12.09 2.78
C VAL A 129 1.20 -11.54 4.20
N LEU A 130 2.38 -11.66 4.82
CA LEU A 130 2.59 -11.16 6.18
C LEU A 130 2.52 -9.63 6.24
N ALA A 131 3.11 -8.95 5.27
CA ALA A 131 3.08 -7.49 5.16
C ALA A 131 1.68 -6.96 4.83
N LEU A 132 0.96 -7.63 3.90
CA LEU A 132 -0.43 -7.30 3.56
C LEU A 132 -1.36 -7.36 4.79
N LYS A 133 -1.20 -8.40 5.63
CA LYS A 133 -2.00 -8.53 6.86
C LYS A 133 -1.67 -7.50 7.94
N CYS A 134 -0.46 -6.96 7.95
CA CYS A 134 -0.03 -5.97 8.93
C CYS A 134 -0.40 -4.53 8.55
N ALA A 135 -0.58 -4.25 7.27
CA ALA A 135 -0.93 -2.93 6.76
C ALA A 135 -2.35 -2.51 7.20
N ASP A 136 -2.60 -1.20 7.26
CA ASP A 136 -3.93 -0.64 7.55
C ASP A 136 -4.87 -0.80 6.35
N CYS A 137 -4.33 -0.77 5.14
CA CYS A 137 -5.02 -1.10 3.90
C CYS A 137 -4.12 -2.02 3.06
N SER A 138 -4.68 -3.09 2.52
CA SER A 138 -3.92 -4.03 1.70
C SER A 138 -4.58 -4.25 0.35
N VAL A 139 -3.75 -4.23 -0.70
CA VAL A 139 -4.17 -4.34 -2.09
C VAL A 139 -3.39 -5.47 -2.76
N ALA A 140 -4.09 -6.41 -3.36
CA ALA A 140 -3.49 -7.47 -4.16
C ALA A 140 -3.86 -7.34 -5.64
N MET A 141 -3.04 -7.96 -6.49
CA MET A 141 -3.31 -8.11 -7.92
C MET A 141 -3.97 -9.46 -8.17
N ALA A 142 -5.03 -9.51 -8.98
CA ALA A 142 -5.70 -10.77 -9.29
C ALA A 142 -4.79 -11.76 -10.05
N SER A 143 -3.81 -11.25 -10.82
CA SER A 143 -2.78 -12.08 -11.48
C SER A 143 -1.71 -12.61 -10.54
N GLY A 144 -1.70 -12.15 -9.29
CA GLY A 144 -0.75 -12.59 -8.27
C GLY A 144 -1.12 -13.95 -7.65
N SER A 145 -0.54 -14.23 -6.49
CA SER A 145 -0.84 -15.46 -5.77
C SER A 145 -2.23 -15.42 -5.13
N GLU A 146 -2.91 -16.56 -5.10
CA GLU A 146 -4.19 -16.71 -4.39
C GLU A 146 -4.06 -16.38 -2.89
N ALA A 147 -2.90 -16.70 -2.30
CA ALA A 147 -2.61 -16.40 -0.91
C ALA A 147 -2.56 -14.88 -0.65
N ALA A 148 -1.99 -14.08 -1.57
CA ALA A 148 -1.98 -12.63 -1.48
C ALA A 148 -3.39 -12.07 -1.65
N SER A 149 -4.16 -12.56 -2.63
CA SER A 149 -5.55 -12.16 -2.87
C SER A 149 -6.44 -12.44 -1.66
N ASN A 150 -6.28 -13.60 -1.02
CA ASN A 150 -7.05 -13.95 0.19
C ASN A 150 -6.62 -13.17 1.44
N ALA A 151 -5.41 -12.63 1.46
CA ALA A 151 -4.89 -11.84 2.58
C ALA A 151 -5.23 -10.35 2.46
N ALA A 152 -5.49 -9.86 1.26
CA ALA A 152 -5.73 -8.47 0.96
C ALA A 152 -7.19 -8.06 1.22
N GLN A 153 -7.40 -6.78 1.55
CA GLN A 153 -8.72 -6.17 1.71
C GLN A 153 -9.33 -5.76 0.36
N ILE A 154 -8.47 -5.45 -0.60
CA ILE A 154 -8.85 -5.03 -1.97
C ILE A 154 -8.09 -5.89 -2.95
N VAL A 155 -8.77 -6.37 -3.99
CA VAL A 155 -8.15 -7.10 -5.10
C VAL A 155 -8.43 -6.35 -6.40
N LEU A 156 -7.36 -5.96 -7.11
CA LEU A 156 -7.47 -5.33 -8.42
C LEU A 156 -7.62 -6.41 -9.50
N LEU A 157 -8.82 -6.55 -10.02
CA LEU A 157 -9.18 -7.62 -10.97
C LEU A 157 -8.40 -7.49 -12.30
N ASP A 158 -8.20 -6.27 -12.78
CA ASP A 158 -7.43 -6.00 -13.99
C ASP A 158 -5.92 -6.08 -13.77
N SER A 159 -5.48 -6.32 -12.52
CA SER A 159 -4.06 -6.33 -12.13
C SER A 159 -3.30 -5.08 -12.59
N ASP A 160 -4.00 -3.95 -12.60
CA ASP A 160 -3.46 -2.65 -13.02
C ASP A 160 -3.54 -1.63 -11.88
N PHE A 161 -2.37 -1.29 -11.34
CA PHE A 161 -2.25 -0.32 -10.25
C PHE A 161 -2.72 1.09 -10.64
N SER A 162 -2.77 1.42 -11.94
CA SER A 162 -3.27 2.70 -12.43
C SER A 162 -4.76 2.94 -12.12
N LYS A 163 -5.50 1.90 -11.70
CA LYS A 163 -6.89 1.99 -11.23
C LYS A 163 -7.02 2.46 -9.77
N MET A 164 -5.93 2.51 -9.04
CA MET A 164 -5.96 2.94 -7.61
C MET A 164 -6.51 4.35 -7.40
N PRO A 165 -6.23 5.37 -8.24
CA PRO A 165 -6.88 6.68 -8.14
C PRO A 165 -8.41 6.59 -8.14
N ASP A 166 -8.99 5.74 -8.98
CA ASP A 166 -10.44 5.54 -9.07
C ASP A 166 -10.97 4.89 -7.79
N VAL A 167 -10.26 3.88 -7.26
CA VAL A 167 -10.60 3.21 -5.99
C VAL A 167 -10.61 4.21 -4.83
N VAL A 168 -9.59 5.08 -4.76
CA VAL A 168 -9.51 6.14 -3.74
C VAL A 168 -10.65 7.14 -3.89
N GLY A 169 -10.97 7.52 -5.14
CA GLY A 169 -12.10 8.41 -5.45
C GLY A 169 -13.43 7.84 -4.97
N GLU A 170 -13.69 6.56 -5.25
CA GLU A 170 -14.90 5.86 -4.80
C GLU A 170 -14.95 5.74 -3.28
N GLY A 171 -13.85 5.40 -2.62
CA GLY A 171 -13.76 5.36 -1.16
C GLY A 171 -14.11 6.71 -0.53
N ARG A 172 -13.61 7.82 -1.07
CA ARG A 172 -13.96 9.17 -0.62
C ARG A 172 -15.45 9.47 -0.82
N ARG A 173 -16.03 9.04 -1.93
CA ARG A 173 -17.47 9.20 -2.20
C ARG A 173 -18.30 8.49 -1.15
N VAL A 174 -17.96 7.24 -0.84
CA VAL A 174 -18.64 6.43 0.19
C VAL A 174 -18.53 7.11 1.56
N VAL A 175 -17.34 7.52 1.97
CA VAL A 175 -17.13 8.22 3.26
C VAL A 175 -17.94 9.50 3.34
N ASN A 176 -17.98 10.29 2.26
CA ASN A 176 -18.76 11.54 2.22
C ASN A 176 -20.27 11.26 2.33
N ASN A 177 -20.76 10.21 1.67
CA ASN A 177 -22.17 9.80 1.77
C ASN A 177 -22.53 9.35 3.20
N ILE A 178 -21.66 8.56 3.84
CA ILE A 178 -21.83 8.14 5.23
C ILE A 178 -21.83 9.35 6.16
N LYS A 179 -20.87 10.27 6.02
CA LYS A 179 -20.81 11.50 6.82
C LYS A 179 -22.07 12.34 6.68
N ARG A 180 -22.57 12.49 5.44
CA ARG A 180 -23.79 13.26 5.16
C ARG A 180 -25.01 12.62 5.83
N SER A 181 -25.19 11.32 5.68
CA SER A 181 -26.30 10.57 6.31
C SER A 181 -26.22 10.62 7.83
N ALA A 182 -25.03 10.38 8.40
CA ALA A 182 -24.80 10.47 9.84
C ALA A 182 -25.07 11.88 10.39
N SER A 183 -24.66 12.93 9.66
CA SER A 183 -24.91 14.31 10.05
C SER A 183 -26.40 14.66 10.10
N LEU A 184 -27.17 14.20 9.10
CA LEU A 184 -28.63 14.37 9.08
C LEU A 184 -29.30 13.66 10.25
N PHE A 185 -28.89 12.42 10.52
CA PHE A 185 -29.42 11.63 11.62
C PHE A 185 -29.09 12.28 12.98
N LEU A 186 -27.87 12.76 13.14
CA LEU A 186 -27.45 13.44 14.38
C LEU A 186 -28.21 14.75 14.58
N ALA A 187 -28.38 15.55 13.53
CA ALA A 187 -29.14 16.79 13.58
C ALA A 187 -30.59 16.55 14.03
N LYS A 188 -31.25 15.52 13.48
CA LYS A 188 -32.58 15.10 13.88
C LYS A 188 -32.65 14.74 15.37
N ASN A 189 -31.68 13.95 15.85
CA ASN A 189 -31.65 13.51 17.25
C ASN A 189 -31.43 14.69 18.20
N ILE A 190 -30.50 15.60 17.85
CA ILE A 190 -30.26 16.82 18.65
C ILE A 190 -31.51 17.69 18.67
N PHE A 191 -32.15 17.90 17.52
CA PHE A 191 -33.39 18.66 17.43
C PHE A 191 -34.50 18.06 18.33
N SER A 192 -34.71 16.74 18.23
CA SER A 192 -35.70 16.04 19.05
C SER A 192 -35.41 16.17 20.58
N MET A 193 -34.11 16.04 20.94
CA MET A 193 -33.69 16.21 22.33
C MET A 193 -33.92 17.64 22.82
N MET A 194 -33.55 18.65 22.04
CA MET A 194 -33.82 20.06 22.40
C MET A 194 -35.32 20.35 22.54
N LEU A 195 -36.13 19.79 21.63
CA LEU A 195 -37.57 19.96 21.67
C LEU A 195 -38.18 19.30 22.90
N THR A 196 -37.68 18.14 23.30
CA THR A 196 -38.09 17.44 24.52
C THR A 196 -37.76 18.27 25.77
N ILE A 197 -36.53 18.82 25.85
CA ILE A 197 -36.11 19.69 26.96
C ILE A 197 -36.98 20.96 27.03
N PHE A 198 -37.21 21.60 25.86
CA PHE A 198 -38.07 22.78 25.79
C PHE A 198 -39.48 22.50 26.27
N THR A 199 -40.08 21.37 25.88
CA THR A 199 -41.42 20.97 26.30
C THR A 199 -41.49 20.70 27.80
N LEU A 200 -40.45 20.10 28.38
CA LEU A 200 -40.35 19.83 29.81
C LEU A 200 -40.33 21.12 30.65
N ILE A 201 -39.66 22.17 30.13
CA ILE A 201 -39.52 23.45 30.80
C ILE A 201 -40.76 24.35 30.60
N SER A 202 -41.31 24.32 29.37
CA SER A 202 -42.33 25.32 28.93
C SER A 202 -43.76 24.90 29.15
N VAL A 203 -44.02 23.69 29.67
CA VAL A 203 -45.37 23.19 29.99
C VAL A 203 -46.10 22.40 28.93
N ASN A 204 -46.12 21.15 29.03
CA ASN A 204 -47.35 20.35 29.00
C ASN A 204 -47.68 19.52 27.78
N LEU A 205 -47.26 19.86 26.58
CA LEU A 205 -47.55 19.03 25.40
C LEU A 205 -46.37 19.04 24.44
N TYR A 206 -45.90 17.84 24.09
CA TYR A 206 -44.89 17.67 23.06
C TYR A 206 -45.49 18.14 21.71
N PRO A 207 -44.88 19.12 21.01
CA PRO A 207 -45.52 19.79 19.87
C PRO A 207 -45.60 18.95 18.62
N LEU A 208 -44.96 17.77 18.58
CA LEU A 208 -44.93 16.89 17.43
C LEU A 208 -45.48 15.49 17.79
N TYR A 209 -46.32 14.96 16.94
CA TYR A 209 -46.75 13.55 17.05
C TYR A 209 -45.65 12.63 16.54
N PRO A 210 -45.54 11.36 17.03
CA PRO A 210 -44.55 10.38 16.60
C PRO A 210 -44.51 10.19 15.08
N THR A 211 -45.65 10.29 14.42
CA THR A 211 -45.76 10.22 12.94
C THR A 211 -45.11 11.41 12.25
N GLN A 212 -45.14 12.60 12.81
CA GLN A 212 -44.45 13.78 12.24
C GLN A 212 -42.94 13.70 12.43
N LEU A 213 -42.46 13.14 13.53
CA LEU A 213 -41.06 12.89 13.79
C LEU A 213 -40.47 11.86 12.79
N SER A 214 -41.26 10.88 12.35
CA SER A 214 -40.81 9.90 11.35
C SER A 214 -40.70 10.48 9.92
N PHE A 215 -41.41 11.56 9.61
CA PHE A 215 -41.31 12.27 8.34
C PHE A 215 -40.10 13.23 8.24
N LEU A 216 -39.45 13.54 9.37
CA LEU A 216 -38.29 14.42 9.43
C LEU A 216 -36.95 13.68 9.29
N GLY A 217 -36.96 12.35 9.03
CA GLY A 217 -35.77 11.52 8.95
C GLY A 217 -35.57 10.77 7.64
#